data_580ebd32c390ca893029aed83fb9419f
#
_entry.id   580ebd32c390ca893029aed83fb9419f
#
_cell.length_a   1.000
_cell.length_b   1.000
_cell.length_c   1.000
_cell.angle_alpha   90.00
_cell.angle_beta   90.00
_cell.angle_gamma   90.00
#
_symmetry.space_group_name_H-M   'P 1'
#
loop_
_entity.id
_entity.type
_entity.pdbx_description
1 polymer ?
#
loop_
_entity_poly.entity_id
_entity_poly.type
_entity_poly.pdbx_seq_one_letter_code
_entity_poly.pdbx_strand_id
1 'polypeptide(L)'
;MKKIFILAISFVSVFSIQAQNFKQDSTTIQRISNSILTDYQCYTDLHYLCKQIGHRISGSPQAEKAVLWGKKVLEDAGCDRVYLQEVMVPHWVRGEEQAEVITAKGLRSKVIISSLGNAVGTGNAGVEAEVIMINDIEQLRRMSEKEVKGKIVFFNFRFN
;
A
#
# COMPACT_ATOMS: atom_id res chain seq x y z
N MET A 1 -66.37 -21.02 -7.21
CA MET A 1 -65.73 -20.34 -8.33
C MET A 1 -64.64 -19.36 -7.84
N LYS A 2 -64.90 -18.43 -6.90
CA LYS A 2 -63.87 -17.48 -6.42
C LYS A 2 -62.63 -18.11 -5.80
N LYS A 3 -62.73 -19.23 -5.04
CA LYS A 3 -61.60 -19.94 -4.41
C LYS A 3 -60.71 -20.67 -5.42
N ILE A 4 -61.27 -21.17 -6.51
CA ILE A 4 -60.49 -21.83 -7.59
C ILE A 4 -59.72 -20.78 -8.39
N PHE A 5 -60.25 -19.58 -8.55
CA PHE A 5 -59.59 -18.48 -9.25
C PHE A 5 -58.38 -17.94 -8.48
N ILE A 6 -58.50 -17.86 -7.14
CA ILE A 6 -57.36 -17.45 -6.26
C ILE A 6 -56.26 -18.51 -6.29
N LEU A 7 -56.62 -19.78 -6.31
CA LEU A 7 -55.63 -20.88 -6.38
C LEU A 7 -54.91 -20.89 -7.73
N ALA A 8 -55.60 -20.61 -8.83
CA ALA A 8 -55.01 -20.51 -10.16
C ALA A 8 -54.07 -19.31 -10.30
N ILE A 9 -54.36 -18.15 -9.71
CA ILE A 9 -53.49 -16.97 -9.70
C ILE A 9 -52.27 -17.23 -8.85
N SER A 10 -52.40 -17.93 -7.71
CA SER A 10 -51.25 -18.29 -6.86
C SER A 10 -50.30 -19.30 -7.55
N PHE A 11 -50.83 -20.16 -8.41
CA PHE A 11 -50.03 -21.14 -9.16
C PHE A 11 -49.24 -20.47 -10.32
N VAL A 12 -49.82 -19.45 -10.97
CA VAL A 12 -49.18 -18.71 -12.05
C VAL A 12 -48.03 -17.83 -11.52
N SER A 13 -48.14 -17.27 -10.32
CA SER A 13 -47.09 -16.45 -9.72
C SER A 13 -45.82 -17.25 -9.30
N VAL A 14 -45.95 -18.55 -9.09
CA VAL A 14 -44.77 -19.41 -8.76
C VAL A 14 -43.91 -19.72 -9.99
N PHE A 15 -44.49 -19.68 -11.19
CA PHE A 15 -43.72 -19.90 -12.45
C PHE A 15 -42.96 -18.67 -12.95
N SER A 16 -43.15 -17.51 -12.35
CA SER A 16 -42.47 -16.28 -12.74
C SER A 16 -41.12 -16.05 -12.07
N ILE A 17 -40.67 -16.98 -11.23
CA ILE A 17 -39.29 -16.98 -10.76
C ILE A 17 -38.43 -17.54 -11.90
N GLN A 18 -38.13 -16.69 -12.84
CA GLN A 18 -37.12 -16.97 -13.86
C GLN A 18 -35.80 -17.27 -13.13
N ALA A 19 -35.43 -18.53 -13.10
CA ALA A 19 -34.13 -18.91 -12.67
C ALA A 19 -33.09 -18.11 -13.47
N GLN A 20 -32.22 -17.40 -12.79
CA GLN A 20 -31.11 -16.71 -13.41
C GLN A 20 -30.47 -17.66 -14.43
N ASN A 21 -30.11 -17.13 -15.60
CA ASN A 21 -29.56 -17.94 -16.68
C ASN A 21 -28.09 -18.33 -16.36
N PHE A 22 -27.91 -19.18 -15.32
CA PHE A 22 -26.61 -19.62 -14.83
C PHE A 22 -25.68 -20.13 -15.93
N LYS A 23 -26.26 -20.67 -17.02
CA LYS A 23 -25.47 -21.14 -18.15
C LYS A 23 -24.82 -19.99 -18.90
N GLN A 24 -25.53 -18.88 -19.08
CA GLN A 24 -24.99 -17.67 -19.72
C GLN A 24 -23.96 -16.99 -18.85
N ASP A 25 -24.23 -16.90 -17.55
CA ASP A 25 -23.28 -16.34 -16.56
C ASP A 25 -22.01 -17.18 -16.51
N SER A 26 -22.13 -18.50 -16.42
CA SER A 26 -21.00 -19.43 -16.43
C SER A 26 -20.15 -19.30 -17.70
N THR A 27 -20.77 -19.18 -18.86
CA THR A 27 -20.07 -18.98 -20.13
C THR A 27 -19.35 -17.62 -20.15
N THR A 28 -19.98 -16.61 -19.62
CA THR A 28 -19.39 -15.26 -19.53
C THR A 28 -18.18 -15.25 -18.58
N ILE A 29 -18.32 -15.85 -17.40
CA ILE A 29 -17.21 -15.98 -16.43
C ILE A 29 -16.05 -16.79 -17.03
N GLN A 30 -16.35 -17.90 -17.71
CA GLN A 30 -15.31 -18.72 -18.36
C GLN A 30 -14.57 -17.92 -19.45
N ARG A 31 -15.28 -17.14 -20.25
CA ARG A 31 -14.67 -16.28 -21.27
C ARG A 31 -13.78 -15.21 -20.64
N ILE A 32 -14.21 -14.54 -19.58
CA ILE A 32 -13.42 -13.56 -18.83
C ILE A 32 -12.17 -14.24 -18.26
N SER A 33 -12.33 -15.38 -17.59
CA SER A 33 -11.21 -16.14 -17.02
C SER A 33 -10.19 -16.54 -18.09
N ASN A 34 -10.65 -17.08 -19.21
CA ASN A 34 -9.77 -17.46 -20.31
C ASN A 34 -9.03 -16.25 -20.89
N SER A 35 -9.72 -15.12 -21.07
CA SER A 35 -9.09 -13.89 -21.55
C SER A 35 -7.97 -13.44 -20.61
N ILE A 36 -8.23 -13.40 -19.29
CA ILE A 36 -7.24 -12.98 -18.30
C ILE A 36 -6.03 -13.93 -18.27
N LEU A 37 -6.26 -15.24 -18.43
CA LEU A 37 -5.18 -16.25 -18.38
C LEU A 37 -4.32 -16.28 -19.64
N THR A 38 -4.82 -15.77 -20.76
CA THR A 38 -4.12 -15.74 -22.05
C THR A 38 -3.59 -14.37 -22.43
N ASP A 39 -4.12 -13.32 -21.83
CA ASP A 39 -3.69 -11.94 -22.04
C ASP A 39 -2.66 -11.53 -20.97
N TYR A 40 -1.44 -11.24 -21.41
CA TYR A 40 -0.35 -10.80 -20.52
C TYR A 40 -0.34 -9.30 -20.27
N GLN A 41 -1.41 -8.57 -20.59
CA GLN A 41 -1.45 -7.11 -20.45
C GLN A 41 -1.21 -6.67 -19.00
N CYS A 42 -1.84 -7.34 -18.02
CA CYS A 42 -1.62 -7.04 -16.59
C CYS A 42 -0.14 -7.19 -16.17
N TYR A 43 0.55 -8.21 -16.71
CA TYR A 43 1.97 -8.38 -16.45
C TYR A 43 2.80 -7.28 -17.13
N THR A 44 2.48 -6.93 -18.35
CA THR A 44 3.15 -5.86 -19.10
C THR A 44 2.99 -4.52 -18.39
N ASP A 45 1.80 -4.23 -17.91
CA ASP A 45 1.50 -3.02 -17.15
C ASP A 45 2.27 -2.99 -15.83
N LEU A 46 2.28 -4.09 -15.09
CA LEU A 46 3.06 -4.21 -13.87
C LEU A 46 4.57 -4.05 -14.14
N HIS A 47 5.07 -4.68 -15.20
CA HIS A 47 6.45 -4.55 -15.62
C HIS A 47 6.81 -3.10 -15.94
N TYR A 48 5.96 -2.40 -16.70
CA TYR A 48 6.16 -0.98 -17.02
C TYR A 48 6.19 -0.13 -15.73
N LEU A 49 5.19 -0.32 -14.87
CA LEU A 49 5.08 0.40 -13.60
C LEU A 49 6.31 0.19 -12.70
N CYS A 50 6.84 -1.03 -12.64
CA CYS A 50 7.99 -1.36 -11.80
C CYS A 50 9.34 -1.00 -12.41
N LYS A 51 9.49 -1.15 -13.75
CA LYS A 51 10.78 -1.02 -14.42
C LYS A 51 10.97 0.34 -15.10
N GLN A 52 9.92 0.95 -15.62
CA GLN A 52 10.01 2.23 -16.32
C GLN A 52 9.69 3.42 -15.40
N ILE A 53 8.70 3.29 -14.52
CA ILE A 53 8.36 4.33 -13.57
C ILE A 53 9.16 4.17 -12.27
N GLY A 54 9.27 2.94 -11.75
CA GLY A 54 10.07 2.61 -10.58
C GLY A 54 9.38 2.95 -9.25
N HIS A 55 10.17 3.37 -8.25
CA HIS A 55 9.67 3.70 -6.92
C HIS A 55 8.77 4.94 -6.96
N ARG A 56 7.64 4.89 -6.24
CA ARG A 56 6.58 5.89 -6.31
C ARG A 56 6.16 6.35 -4.91
N ILE A 57 7.10 6.99 -4.21
CA ILE A 57 6.77 7.59 -2.92
C ILE A 57 5.75 8.71 -3.16
N SER A 58 4.78 8.81 -2.27
CA SER A 58 3.75 9.85 -2.30
C SER A 58 4.36 11.25 -2.50
N GLY A 59 3.80 12.03 -3.43
CA GLY A 59 4.29 13.36 -3.79
C GLY A 59 5.55 13.40 -4.65
N SER A 60 6.13 12.24 -5.03
CA SER A 60 7.30 12.20 -5.90
C SER A 60 6.94 12.38 -7.38
N PRO A 61 7.89 12.84 -8.23
CA PRO A 61 7.69 12.91 -9.68
C PRO A 61 7.33 11.56 -10.30
N GLN A 62 7.81 10.45 -9.73
CA GLN A 62 7.46 9.10 -10.19
C GLN A 62 6.02 8.74 -9.83
N ALA A 63 5.51 9.20 -8.69
CA ALA A 63 4.10 9.04 -8.35
C ALA A 63 3.20 9.77 -9.35
N GLU A 64 3.55 11.01 -9.72
CA GLU A 64 2.84 11.78 -10.75
C GLU A 64 2.85 11.07 -12.11
N LYS A 65 4.03 10.59 -12.55
CA LYS A 65 4.14 9.79 -13.78
C LYS A 65 3.26 8.55 -13.74
N ALA A 66 3.17 7.86 -12.59
CA ALA A 66 2.32 6.69 -12.44
C ALA A 66 0.84 7.03 -12.53
N VAL A 67 0.42 8.17 -11.98
CA VAL A 67 -0.97 8.66 -12.08
C VAL A 67 -1.34 8.97 -13.53
N LEU A 68 -0.50 9.69 -14.26
CA LEU A 68 -0.72 10.02 -15.68
C LEU A 68 -0.73 8.77 -16.55
N TRP A 69 0.19 7.84 -16.29
CA TRP A 69 0.22 6.55 -16.97
C TRP A 69 -1.04 5.72 -16.67
N GLY A 70 -1.48 5.65 -15.41
CA GLY A 70 -2.70 4.94 -15.03
C GLY A 70 -3.95 5.51 -15.68
N LYS A 71 -4.03 6.86 -15.80
CA LYS A 71 -5.08 7.53 -16.58
C LYS A 71 -5.11 7.02 -18.03
N LYS A 72 -3.95 7.01 -18.69
CA LYS A 72 -3.82 6.52 -20.06
C LYS A 72 -4.23 5.06 -20.19
N VAL A 73 -3.80 4.18 -19.28
CA VAL A 73 -4.17 2.74 -19.31
C VAL A 73 -5.68 2.56 -19.23
N LEU A 74 -6.37 3.35 -18.39
CA LEU A 74 -7.83 3.28 -18.28
C LEU A 74 -8.52 3.81 -19.56
N GLU A 75 -7.99 4.86 -20.17
CA GLU A 75 -8.50 5.39 -21.44
C GLU A 75 -8.31 4.36 -22.57
N ASP A 76 -7.13 3.75 -22.67
CA ASP A 76 -6.81 2.72 -23.67
C ASP A 76 -7.66 1.44 -23.46
N ALA A 77 -8.04 1.14 -22.21
CA ALA A 77 -8.95 0.04 -21.89
C ALA A 77 -10.43 0.32 -22.24
N GLY A 78 -10.74 1.52 -22.74
CA GLY A 78 -12.08 1.88 -23.20
C GLY A 78 -13.03 2.30 -22.09
N CYS A 79 -12.53 2.82 -20.95
CA CYS A 79 -13.39 3.39 -19.93
C CYS A 79 -14.12 4.65 -20.46
N ASP A 80 -15.43 4.73 -20.29
CA ASP A 80 -16.26 5.84 -20.79
C ASP A 80 -15.87 7.20 -20.23
N ARG A 81 -15.33 7.21 -19.01
CA ARG A 81 -14.92 8.44 -18.34
C ARG A 81 -13.72 8.19 -17.41
N VAL A 82 -12.62 8.87 -17.67
CA VAL A 82 -11.42 8.88 -16.82
C VAL A 82 -11.10 10.30 -16.42
N TYR A 83 -10.92 10.55 -15.13
CA TYR A 83 -10.56 11.87 -14.61
C TYR A 83 -9.56 11.73 -13.46
N LEU A 84 -8.77 12.77 -13.26
CA LEU A 84 -7.86 12.88 -12.12
C LEU A 84 -8.53 13.72 -11.04
N GLN A 85 -8.40 13.27 -9.79
CA GLN A 85 -8.81 14.03 -8.62
C GLN A 85 -7.58 14.56 -7.92
N GLU A 86 -7.51 15.86 -7.69
CA GLU A 86 -6.44 16.46 -6.93
C GLU A 86 -6.56 16.10 -5.45
N VAL A 87 -5.45 15.67 -4.86
CA VAL A 87 -5.36 15.34 -3.44
C VAL A 87 -4.04 15.84 -2.86
N MET A 88 -4.10 16.39 -1.65
CA MET A 88 -2.92 16.78 -0.90
C MET A 88 -2.32 15.56 -0.22
N VAL A 89 -1.03 15.32 -0.45
CA VAL A 89 -0.30 14.18 0.10
C VAL A 89 1.00 14.62 0.76
N PRO A 90 1.47 13.91 1.80
CA PRO A 90 2.80 14.16 2.36
C PRO A 90 3.88 13.92 1.29
N HIS A 91 4.81 14.84 1.19
CA HIS A 91 6.00 14.70 0.33
C HIS A 91 7.24 14.55 1.20
N TRP A 92 7.73 13.34 1.34
CA TRP A 92 8.97 13.04 2.05
C TRP A 92 10.08 12.69 1.07
N VAL A 93 11.23 13.34 1.24
CA VAL A 93 12.42 13.11 0.43
C VAL A 93 13.55 12.66 1.34
N ARG A 94 14.22 11.57 0.98
CA ARG A 94 15.40 11.08 1.69
C ARG A 94 16.54 12.08 1.51
N GLY A 95 17.09 12.54 2.63
CA GLY A 95 18.26 13.39 2.67
C GLY A 95 19.57 12.59 2.77
N GLU A 96 20.65 13.28 3.15
CA GLU A 96 21.90 12.64 3.52
C GLU A 96 21.78 12.02 4.92
N GLU A 97 22.30 10.82 5.06
CA GLU A 97 22.17 10.02 6.27
C GLU A 97 23.56 9.64 6.77
N GLN A 98 23.88 10.03 7.99
CA GLN A 98 25.16 9.73 8.61
C GLN A 98 24.95 9.35 10.07
N ALA A 99 25.65 8.34 10.53
CA ALA A 99 25.71 8.01 11.95
C ALA A 99 27.10 7.46 12.33
N GLU A 100 27.49 7.78 13.55
CA GLU A 100 28.71 7.25 14.17
C GLU A 100 28.37 6.75 15.57
N VAL A 101 29.02 5.66 15.96
CA VAL A 101 29.02 5.19 17.34
C VAL A 101 30.31 5.68 18.01
N ILE A 102 30.15 6.34 19.15
CA ILE A 102 31.26 6.82 19.97
C ILE A 102 31.34 5.92 21.19
N THR A 103 32.45 5.21 21.34
CA THR A 103 32.68 4.34 22.51
C THR A 103 33.08 5.16 23.73
N ALA A 104 32.97 4.57 24.94
CA ALA A 104 33.44 5.20 26.18
C ALA A 104 34.93 5.59 26.17
N LYS A 105 35.75 5.01 25.26
CA LYS A 105 37.15 5.36 25.06
C LYS A 105 37.35 6.46 23.99
N GLY A 106 36.27 7.05 23.48
CA GLY A 106 36.29 8.11 22.46
C GLY A 106 36.55 7.64 21.04
N LEU A 107 36.60 6.32 20.79
CA LEU A 107 36.73 5.79 19.43
C LEU A 107 35.42 6.02 18.66
N ARG A 108 35.55 6.57 17.44
CA ARG A 108 34.43 6.82 16.52
C ARG A 108 34.40 5.76 15.42
N SER A 109 33.26 5.19 15.17
CA SER A 109 33.04 4.21 14.09
C SER A 109 31.80 4.57 13.32
N LYS A 110 31.92 4.76 12.00
CA LYS A 110 30.79 4.99 11.10
C LYS A 110 29.92 3.74 11.04
N VAL A 111 28.62 3.93 11.06
CA VAL A 111 27.63 2.88 10.87
C VAL A 111 26.76 3.22 9.68
N ILE A 112 26.35 2.18 8.95
CA ILE A 112 25.43 2.32 7.84
C ILE A 112 24.03 2.39 8.42
N ILE A 113 23.32 3.47 8.09
CA ILE A 113 21.95 3.69 8.51
C ILE A 113 21.06 3.93 7.30
N SER A 114 19.75 3.76 7.48
CA SER A 114 18.74 4.15 6.52
C SER A 114 17.52 4.65 7.26
N SER A 115 17.09 5.88 6.97
CA SER A 115 15.90 6.44 7.57
C SER A 115 14.63 5.76 7.03
N LEU A 116 13.65 5.63 7.88
CA LEU A 116 12.30 5.23 7.48
C LEU A 116 11.57 6.43 6.87
N GLY A 117 10.63 6.14 6.00
CA GLY A 117 9.76 7.18 5.42
C GLY A 117 9.08 7.99 6.53
N ASN A 118 8.96 9.29 6.30
CA ASN A 118 8.45 10.29 7.26
C ASN A 118 9.37 10.56 8.48
N ALA A 119 10.58 10.01 8.52
CA ALA A 119 11.55 10.39 9.54
C ALA A 119 11.88 11.87 9.44
N VAL A 120 11.95 12.53 10.58
CA VAL A 120 12.32 13.94 10.68
C VAL A 120 13.84 14.06 10.74
N GLY A 121 14.41 14.98 9.96
CA GLY A 121 15.84 15.23 9.97
C GLY A 121 16.32 15.87 11.28
N THR A 122 17.58 15.62 11.64
CA THR A 122 18.23 16.14 12.84
C THR A 122 18.82 17.56 12.64
N GLY A 123 18.61 18.15 11.47
CA GLY A 123 19.20 19.42 11.09
C GLY A 123 20.73 19.35 10.88
N ASN A 124 21.35 20.50 10.59
CA ASN A 124 22.78 20.57 10.28
C ASN A 124 23.68 20.23 11.48
N ALA A 125 23.19 20.41 12.70
CA ALA A 125 23.95 20.13 13.92
C ALA A 125 24.00 18.63 14.26
N GLY A 126 23.07 17.86 13.70
CA GLY A 126 22.90 16.45 14.09
C GLY A 126 22.39 16.28 15.52
N VAL A 127 22.43 15.06 16.01
CA VAL A 127 22.09 14.71 17.40
C VAL A 127 23.18 13.77 17.93
N GLU A 128 23.79 14.14 19.05
CA GLU A 128 24.71 13.27 19.80
C GLU A 128 24.08 13.01 21.18
N ALA A 129 23.86 11.74 21.51
CA ALA A 129 23.28 11.33 22.78
C ALA A 129 23.72 9.91 23.16
N GLU A 130 23.57 9.60 24.44
CA GLU A 130 23.76 8.24 24.95
C GLU A 130 22.74 7.29 24.33
N VAL A 131 23.19 6.08 23.98
CA VAL A 131 22.33 5.04 23.39
C VAL A 131 21.86 4.09 24.48
N ILE A 132 20.56 3.85 24.57
CA ILE A 132 19.97 2.77 25.35
C ILE A 132 19.46 1.67 24.41
N MET A 133 19.79 0.43 24.71
CA MET A 133 19.32 -0.71 23.94
C MET A 133 18.11 -1.35 24.62
N ILE A 134 17.08 -1.63 23.84
CA ILE A 134 15.89 -2.33 24.31
C ILE A 134 15.57 -3.51 23.36
N ASN A 135 15.04 -4.59 23.92
CA ASN A 135 14.77 -5.82 23.19
C ASN A 135 13.31 -5.92 22.72
N ASP A 136 12.41 -5.19 23.36
CA ASP A 136 11.00 -5.18 23.00
C ASP A 136 10.32 -3.87 23.47
N ILE A 137 9.14 -3.61 22.93
CA ILE A 137 8.36 -2.42 23.23
C ILE A 137 7.82 -2.41 24.68
N GLU A 138 7.61 -3.58 25.29
CA GLU A 138 7.13 -3.69 26.65
C GLU A 138 8.23 -3.30 27.65
N GLN A 139 9.50 -3.56 27.31
CA GLN A 139 10.63 -3.04 28.07
C GLN A 139 10.61 -1.51 28.10
N LEU A 140 10.41 -0.88 26.93
CA LEU A 140 10.33 0.58 26.82
C LEU A 140 9.17 1.14 27.65
N ARG A 141 7.99 0.51 27.61
CA ARG A 141 6.81 0.96 28.37
C ARG A 141 6.99 0.92 29.87
N ARG A 142 7.87 0.05 30.38
CA ARG A 142 8.18 -0.06 31.80
C ARG A 142 9.24 0.92 32.28
N MET A 143 9.97 1.54 31.34
CA MET A 143 11.00 2.52 31.66
C MET A 143 10.37 3.86 32.06
N SER A 144 11.01 4.53 33.01
CA SER A 144 10.59 5.88 33.40
C SER A 144 11.02 6.92 32.35
N GLU A 145 10.34 8.06 32.29
CA GLU A 145 10.71 9.16 31.41
C GLU A 145 12.19 9.58 31.61
N LYS A 146 12.69 9.57 32.85
CA LYS A 146 14.07 9.95 33.18
C LYS A 146 15.12 9.02 32.56
N GLU A 147 14.78 7.76 32.36
CA GLU A 147 15.69 6.78 31.76
C GLU A 147 15.78 6.92 30.24
N VAL A 148 14.76 7.48 29.59
CA VAL A 148 14.65 7.55 28.13
C VAL A 148 14.91 8.96 27.59
N LYS A 149 14.50 9.98 28.34
CA LYS A 149 14.56 11.37 27.88
C LYS A 149 15.98 11.82 27.56
N GLY A 150 16.16 12.35 26.34
CA GLY A 150 17.46 12.82 25.86
C GLY A 150 18.40 11.72 25.40
N LYS A 151 17.93 10.49 25.25
CA LYS A 151 18.72 9.36 24.78
C LYS A 151 18.27 8.86 23.43
N ILE A 152 19.13 8.19 22.71
CA ILE A 152 18.81 7.45 21.49
C ILE A 152 18.39 6.04 21.87
N VAL A 153 17.17 5.66 21.51
CA VAL A 153 16.65 4.32 21.79
C VAL A 153 16.98 3.39 20.64
N PHE A 154 17.78 2.38 20.88
CA PHE A 154 18.13 1.34 19.92
C PHE A 154 17.29 0.09 20.18
N PHE A 155 16.44 -0.29 19.21
CA PHE A 155 15.61 -1.48 19.27
C PHE A 155 16.38 -2.66 18.70
N ASN A 156 16.73 -3.63 19.54
CA ASN A 156 17.46 -4.83 19.16
C ASN A 156 16.50 -6.03 19.04
N PHE A 157 15.55 -5.94 18.10
CA PHE A 157 14.62 -7.03 17.83
C PHE A 157 15.23 -8.07 16.90
N ARG A 158 14.86 -9.33 17.11
CA ARG A 158 15.01 -10.34 16.06
C ARG A 158 13.87 -10.15 15.07
N PHE A 159 14.21 -10.02 13.80
CA PHE A 159 13.25 -10.18 12.72
C PHE A 159 12.84 -11.67 12.65
N ASN A 160 11.54 -11.94 12.75
CA ASN A 160 10.98 -13.27 12.54
C ASN A 160 10.56 -13.44 11.07
#